data_7951be44c10507517620ce0f9e52fd62
#
_entry.id   7951be44c10507517620ce0f9e52fd62
#
_cell.length_a   1.000
_cell.length_b   1.000
_cell.length_c   1.000
_cell.angle_alpha   90.00
_cell.angle_beta   90.00
_cell.angle_gamma   90.00
#
_symmetry.space_group_name_H-M   'P 1'
#
loop_
_entity.id
_entity.type
_entity.pdbx_description
1 polymer ?
#
loop_
_entity_poly.entity_id
_entity_poly.type
_entity_poly.pdbx_seq_one_letter_code
_entity_poly.pdbx_strand_id
1 'polypeptide(L)'
;PLYVLHGDEPLLQQEAADAIRATARAQGYTERSSYTVAGAHFDWSAVLAAGGSLSLFADKQIVEIRIPSGKPGTDGSVALQQIAESARGNDSTPTLVMLPRLDKATKTGAWFSALDSHGVSLHIEPIERGALQQGIAQRLHAQGQRVLAGEEGQRTLAFFADRVEGNLLAAHQEIQKLALLHPPGELSWAQVEAAVLNVARYDVFKLSDAVLSGQLLRVQRMLDGLQAEGEAAVLVHWALAEDIRALKRVKDAINAGRPLPMALRENRIWGHKERHYERLLPHASDAALARLLQSAHWVDGIVKGLKVPDWPQEPWQALQRLALQLGKLGLAGR
;
A
#
# COMPACT_ATOMS: atom_id res chain seq x y z
N PRO A 1 23.11 16.92 -6.93
CA PRO A 1 22.78 15.75 -6.13
C PRO A 1 21.65 14.93 -6.78
N LEU A 2 21.63 13.60 -6.56
CA LEU A 2 20.67 12.65 -7.08
C LEU A 2 19.86 12.04 -5.92
N TYR A 3 18.53 12.07 -6.06
CA TYR A 3 17.60 11.49 -5.10
C TYR A 3 16.72 10.45 -5.80
N VAL A 4 16.52 9.31 -5.17
CA VAL A 4 15.70 8.21 -5.68
C VAL A 4 14.64 7.84 -4.65
N LEU A 5 13.38 8.10 -4.97
CA LEU A 5 12.24 7.71 -4.15
C LEU A 5 11.55 6.49 -4.78
N HIS A 6 11.42 5.40 -4.04
CA HIS A 6 10.75 4.21 -4.54
C HIS A 6 9.92 3.53 -3.45
N GLY A 7 8.74 3.08 -3.80
CA GLY A 7 7.83 2.43 -2.86
C GLY A 7 6.38 2.51 -3.30
N ASP A 8 5.47 2.13 -2.42
CA ASP A 8 4.04 2.05 -2.70
C ASP A 8 3.16 2.84 -1.71
N GLU A 9 3.74 3.85 -1.00
CA GLU A 9 2.96 4.80 -0.23
C GLU A 9 3.02 6.20 -0.89
N PRO A 10 1.99 6.56 -1.69
CA PRO A 10 2.01 7.77 -2.52
C PRO A 10 2.14 9.06 -1.74
N LEU A 11 1.49 9.17 -0.57
CA LEU A 11 1.56 10.38 0.25
C LEU A 11 2.98 10.63 0.75
N LEU A 12 3.61 9.61 1.33
CA LEU A 12 4.97 9.74 1.85
C LEU A 12 5.98 10.03 0.74
N GLN A 13 5.78 9.43 -0.44
CA GLN A 13 6.59 9.71 -1.61
C GLN A 13 6.44 11.17 -2.06
N GLN A 14 5.21 11.69 -2.06
CA GLN A 14 4.95 13.09 -2.40
C GLN A 14 5.56 14.04 -1.35
N GLU A 15 5.40 13.77 -0.07
CA GLU A 15 5.96 14.57 1.02
C GLU A 15 7.51 14.60 0.97
N ALA A 16 8.15 13.46 0.71
CA ALA A 16 9.59 13.39 0.52
C ALA A 16 10.05 14.22 -0.70
N ALA A 17 9.32 14.11 -1.82
CA ALA A 17 9.58 14.90 -3.00
C ALA A 17 9.41 16.42 -2.74
N ASP A 18 8.38 16.81 -1.99
CA ASP A 18 8.14 18.22 -1.65
C ASP A 18 9.21 18.76 -0.70
N ALA A 19 9.72 17.99 0.23
CA ALA A 19 10.85 18.37 1.08
C ALA A 19 12.13 18.59 0.25
N ILE A 20 12.41 17.71 -0.71
CA ILE A 20 13.56 17.86 -1.64
C ILE A 20 13.39 19.13 -2.48
N ARG A 21 12.20 19.38 -3.03
CA ARG A 21 11.89 20.60 -3.81
C ARG A 21 12.04 21.86 -2.99
N ALA A 22 11.55 21.86 -1.76
CA ALA A 22 11.66 23.00 -0.85
C ALA A 22 13.13 23.32 -0.54
N THR A 23 13.94 22.32 -0.27
CA THR A 23 15.37 22.44 -0.03
C THR A 23 16.10 22.96 -1.28
N ALA A 24 15.81 22.41 -2.45
CA ALA A 24 16.38 22.87 -3.72
C ALA A 24 16.00 24.32 -3.99
N ARG A 25 14.74 24.70 -3.78
CA ARG A 25 14.30 26.11 -3.94
C ARG A 25 15.01 27.05 -2.98
N ALA A 26 15.22 26.67 -1.73
CA ALA A 26 15.99 27.47 -0.77
C ALA A 26 17.46 27.66 -1.17
N GLN A 27 18.01 26.76 -1.98
CA GLN A 27 19.35 26.84 -2.55
C GLN A 27 19.39 27.58 -3.91
N GLY A 28 18.25 28.13 -4.35
CA GLY A 28 18.13 28.92 -5.57
C GLY A 28 17.77 28.14 -6.83
N TYR A 29 17.38 26.86 -6.72
CA TYR A 29 16.86 26.07 -7.85
C TYR A 29 15.36 26.37 -8.04
N THR A 30 15.06 27.44 -8.79
CA THR A 30 13.70 27.96 -8.93
C THR A 30 12.93 27.32 -10.07
N GLU A 31 13.63 26.85 -11.10
CA GLU A 31 13.02 26.18 -12.25
C GLU A 31 12.87 24.66 -12.01
N ARG A 32 11.88 24.08 -12.70
CA ARG A 32 11.58 22.66 -12.57
C ARG A 32 11.24 22.05 -13.93
N SER A 33 12.00 21.06 -14.33
CA SER A 33 11.71 20.23 -15.50
C SER A 33 11.21 18.86 -15.05
N SER A 34 10.01 18.45 -15.48
CA SER A 34 9.39 17.19 -15.07
C SER A 34 9.10 16.30 -16.27
N TYR A 35 9.58 15.08 -16.20
CA TYR A 35 9.46 14.07 -17.24
C TYR A 35 8.72 12.83 -16.68
N THR A 36 7.71 12.37 -17.42
CA THR A 36 6.99 11.13 -17.07
C THR A 36 7.20 10.09 -18.16
N VAL A 37 7.82 8.98 -17.79
CA VAL A 37 8.07 7.87 -18.71
C VAL A 37 6.79 7.06 -18.88
N ALA A 38 6.02 7.39 -19.92
CA ALA A 38 4.71 6.79 -20.18
C ALA A 38 4.74 5.51 -21.04
N GLY A 39 5.90 5.10 -21.54
CA GLY A 39 6.01 3.90 -22.42
C GLY A 39 7.39 3.68 -22.99
N ALA A 40 7.50 2.66 -23.87
CA ALA A 40 8.77 2.19 -24.44
C ALA A 40 9.46 3.18 -25.39
N HIS A 41 8.71 4.13 -25.94
CA HIS A 41 9.22 5.13 -26.92
C HIS A 41 9.44 6.52 -26.28
N PHE A 42 9.71 6.56 -24.99
CA PHE A 42 10.02 7.82 -24.31
C PHE A 42 11.37 8.39 -24.78
N ASP A 43 11.39 9.67 -25.10
CA ASP A 43 12.61 10.36 -25.53
C ASP A 43 13.52 10.73 -24.34
N TRP A 44 14.51 9.90 -24.08
CA TRP A 44 15.48 10.10 -23.01
C TRP A 44 16.50 11.20 -23.33
N SER A 45 16.65 11.61 -24.59
CA SER A 45 17.59 12.66 -24.99
C SER A 45 17.22 14.00 -24.37
N ALA A 46 15.92 14.28 -24.23
CA ALA A 46 15.42 15.49 -23.58
C ALA A 46 15.80 15.56 -22.09
N VAL A 47 15.74 14.42 -21.39
CA VAL A 47 16.14 14.33 -19.97
C VAL A 47 17.64 14.56 -19.80
N LEU A 48 18.45 13.90 -20.65
CA LEU A 48 19.90 14.03 -20.62
C LEU A 48 20.35 15.47 -20.96
N ALA A 49 19.68 16.11 -21.92
CA ALA A 49 19.94 17.50 -22.27
C ALA A 49 19.61 18.46 -21.11
N ALA A 50 18.51 18.23 -20.40
CA ALA A 50 18.14 19.04 -19.23
C ALA A 50 19.16 18.92 -18.08
N GLY A 51 19.71 17.73 -17.85
CA GLY A 51 20.74 17.49 -16.83
C GLY A 51 22.14 18.04 -17.18
N GLY A 52 22.44 18.18 -18.48
CA GLY A 52 23.74 18.63 -18.99
C GLY A 52 23.79 20.07 -19.45
N SER A 53 22.67 20.78 -19.46
CA SER A 53 22.57 22.13 -20.01
C SER A 53 23.16 23.18 -19.06
N LEU A 54 24.45 23.50 -19.25
CA LEU A 54 25.03 24.78 -18.79
C LEU A 54 24.51 25.87 -19.74
N SER A 55 23.25 26.25 -19.61
CA SER A 55 22.75 27.45 -20.30
C SER A 55 23.46 28.67 -19.75
N LEU A 56 23.96 29.52 -20.62
CA LEU A 56 24.58 30.83 -20.25
C LEU A 56 23.58 31.80 -19.57
N PHE A 57 22.29 31.44 -19.55
CA PHE A 57 21.20 32.13 -18.88
C PHE A 57 20.44 31.17 -17.92
N ALA A 58 21.12 30.10 -17.48
CA ALA A 58 20.41 29.01 -16.75
C ALA A 58 20.01 29.48 -15.36
N ASP A 59 18.74 29.68 -15.20
CA ASP A 59 18.10 29.56 -13.90
C ASP A 59 18.39 28.16 -13.35
N LYS A 60 18.81 28.08 -12.09
CA LYS A 60 19.07 26.80 -11.42
C LYS A 60 17.79 25.98 -11.41
N GLN A 61 17.83 24.78 -12.00
CA GLN A 61 16.66 23.93 -12.14
C GLN A 61 16.82 22.60 -11.38
N ILE A 62 15.70 22.03 -10.95
CA ILE A 62 15.58 20.63 -10.52
C ILE A 62 14.99 19.81 -11.68
N VAL A 63 15.57 18.64 -11.94
CA VAL A 63 15.05 17.69 -12.93
C VAL A 63 14.33 16.56 -12.21
N GLU A 64 13.07 16.33 -12.56
CA GLU A 64 12.26 15.26 -12.00
C GLU A 64 11.93 14.22 -13.06
N ILE A 65 12.14 12.94 -12.73
CA ILE A 65 11.89 11.81 -13.61
C ILE A 65 10.91 10.86 -12.89
N ARG A 66 9.73 10.68 -13.45
CA ARG A 66 8.75 9.72 -12.95
C ARG A 66 8.68 8.51 -13.87
N ILE A 67 8.80 7.32 -13.31
CA ILE A 67 8.71 6.05 -14.05
C ILE A 67 7.60 5.20 -13.41
N PRO A 68 6.32 5.46 -13.72
CA PRO A 68 5.17 4.80 -13.05
C PRO A 68 5.16 3.29 -13.20
N SER A 69 5.72 2.75 -14.29
CA SER A 69 5.83 1.31 -14.54
C SER A 69 6.97 0.65 -13.74
N GLY A 70 7.92 1.42 -13.18
CA GLY A 70 9.17 0.92 -12.63
C GLY A 70 10.12 0.29 -13.66
N LYS A 71 9.80 0.42 -14.96
CA LYS A 71 10.56 -0.19 -16.06
C LYS A 71 10.97 0.89 -17.07
N PRO A 72 12.21 1.37 -17.02
CA PRO A 72 12.66 2.44 -17.90
C PRO A 72 12.87 2.01 -19.37
N GLY A 73 12.89 0.71 -19.66
CA GLY A 73 13.28 0.17 -20.96
C GLY A 73 14.80 0.14 -21.17
N THR A 74 15.25 -0.30 -22.34
CA THR A 74 16.69 -0.43 -22.66
C THR A 74 17.37 0.95 -22.68
N ASP A 75 16.81 1.89 -23.45
CA ASP A 75 17.35 3.24 -23.56
C ASP A 75 17.32 3.99 -22.25
N GLY A 76 16.25 3.80 -21.48
CA GLY A 76 16.12 4.36 -20.14
C GLY A 76 17.11 3.79 -19.14
N SER A 77 17.43 2.51 -19.25
CA SER A 77 18.47 1.90 -18.42
C SER A 77 19.84 2.53 -18.67
N VAL A 78 20.18 2.80 -19.93
CA VAL A 78 21.43 3.50 -20.29
C VAL A 78 21.40 4.96 -19.82
N ALA A 79 20.30 5.67 -20.08
CA ALA A 79 20.18 7.08 -19.69
C ALA A 79 20.27 7.28 -18.16
N LEU A 80 19.61 6.43 -17.37
CA LEU A 80 19.65 6.50 -15.91
C LEU A 80 21.06 6.21 -15.35
N GLN A 81 21.81 5.30 -15.94
CA GLN A 81 23.21 5.06 -15.61
C GLN A 81 24.08 6.28 -15.91
N GLN A 82 23.87 6.94 -17.06
CA GLN A 82 24.58 8.19 -17.40
C GLN A 82 24.24 9.33 -16.42
N ILE A 83 22.97 9.46 -16.03
CA ILE A 83 22.53 10.43 -15.02
C ILE A 83 23.22 10.17 -13.68
N ALA A 84 23.28 8.91 -13.25
CA ALA A 84 23.94 8.51 -12.02
C ALA A 84 25.45 8.83 -12.04
N GLU A 85 26.13 8.52 -13.13
CA GLU A 85 27.55 8.87 -13.31
C GLU A 85 27.77 10.38 -13.31
N SER A 86 26.91 11.14 -14.00
CA SER A 86 27.01 12.61 -14.07
C SER A 86 26.76 13.27 -12.71
N ALA A 87 26.02 12.63 -11.81
CA ALA A 87 25.79 13.11 -10.45
C ALA A 87 27.03 13.00 -9.54
N ARG A 88 28.04 12.21 -9.95
CA ARG A 88 29.31 12.09 -9.23
C ARG A 88 30.09 13.39 -9.26
N GLY A 89 30.13 14.07 -8.11
CA GLY A 89 30.89 15.30 -7.98
C GLY A 89 30.30 16.51 -8.71
N ASN A 90 29.07 16.40 -9.22
CA ASN A 90 28.37 17.51 -9.84
C ASN A 90 27.12 17.88 -9.04
N ASP A 91 27.17 18.97 -8.30
CA ASP A 91 26.07 19.50 -7.51
C ASP A 91 25.23 20.56 -8.28
N SER A 92 25.48 20.74 -9.58
CA SER A 92 24.87 21.82 -10.35
C SER A 92 23.38 21.63 -10.63
N THR A 93 22.90 20.39 -10.75
CA THR A 93 21.49 20.10 -11.08
C THR A 93 20.94 18.97 -10.21
N PRO A 94 20.11 19.28 -9.18
CA PRO A 94 19.43 18.27 -8.41
C PRO A 94 18.51 17.44 -9.31
N THR A 95 18.65 16.12 -9.25
CA THR A 95 17.82 15.18 -10.00
C THR A 95 17.03 14.32 -9.03
N LEU A 96 15.72 14.25 -9.23
CA LEU A 96 14.78 13.45 -8.43
C LEU A 96 14.13 12.37 -9.30
N VAL A 97 14.39 11.11 -8.99
CA VAL A 97 13.80 9.96 -9.66
C VAL A 97 12.72 9.36 -8.76
N MET A 98 11.50 9.22 -9.27
CA MET A 98 10.37 8.65 -8.55
C MET A 98 9.90 7.36 -9.23
N LEU A 99 9.84 6.28 -8.45
CA LEU A 99 9.58 4.92 -8.88
C LEU A 99 8.51 4.28 -7.99
N PRO A 100 7.70 3.37 -8.51
CA PRO A 100 6.84 2.53 -7.67
C PRO A 100 7.68 1.55 -6.84
N ARG A 101 7.01 0.68 -6.09
CA ARG A 101 7.67 -0.47 -5.48
C ARG A 101 8.32 -1.34 -6.54
N LEU A 102 9.59 -1.63 -6.34
CA LEU A 102 10.39 -2.46 -7.24
C LEU A 102 10.56 -3.88 -6.67
N ASP A 103 10.51 -4.88 -7.54
CA ASP A 103 10.86 -6.23 -7.18
C ASP A 103 12.39 -6.39 -6.98
N LYS A 104 12.79 -7.53 -6.41
CA LYS A 104 14.20 -7.80 -6.11
C LYS A 104 15.07 -7.83 -7.37
N ALA A 105 14.54 -8.38 -8.47
CA ALA A 105 15.28 -8.47 -9.71
C ALA A 105 15.55 -7.09 -10.31
N THR A 106 14.58 -6.20 -10.28
CA THR A 106 14.74 -4.81 -10.73
C THR A 106 15.74 -4.04 -9.86
N LYS A 107 15.70 -4.22 -8.53
CA LYS A 107 16.64 -3.58 -7.60
C LYS A 107 18.10 -4.02 -7.80
N THR A 108 18.33 -5.23 -8.31
CA THR A 108 19.68 -5.73 -8.65
C THR A 108 20.08 -5.40 -10.09
N GLY A 109 19.22 -4.78 -10.87
CA GLY A 109 19.51 -4.34 -12.23
C GLY A 109 20.53 -3.19 -12.28
N ALA A 110 21.31 -3.12 -13.36
CA ALA A 110 22.42 -2.17 -13.49
C ALA A 110 21.99 -0.70 -13.31
N TRP A 111 20.86 -0.31 -13.89
CA TRP A 111 20.38 1.06 -13.81
C TRP A 111 19.97 1.48 -12.39
N PHE A 112 19.27 0.60 -11.64
CA PHE A 112 18.89 0.92 -10.27
C PHE A 112 20.11 0.90 -9.34
N SER A 113 20.98 -0.08 -9.49
CA SER A 113 22.24 -0.15 -8.74
C SER A 113 23.12 1.08 -8.95
N ALA A 114 23.16 1.65 -10.18
CA ALA A 114 23.88 2.89 -10.44
C ALA A 114 23.23 4.07 -9.72
N LEU A 115 21.91 4.22 -9.78
CA LEU A 115 21.19 5.28 -9.06
C LEU A 115 21.40 5.18 -7.55
N ASP A 116 21.28 3.98 -6.98
CA ASP A 116 21.42 3.70 -5.55
C ASP A 116 22.84 3.95 -5.03
N SER A 117 23.87 3.64 -5.86
CA SER A 117 25.28 3.81 -5.50
C SER A 117 25.75 5.27 -5.58
N HIS A 118 25.14 6.10 -6.42
CA HIS A 118 25.59 7.47 -6.69
C HIS A 118 24.63 8.54 -6.14
N GLY A 119 23.45 8.12 -5.66
CA GLY A 119 22.41 8.97 -5.13
C GLY A 119 22.03 8.64 -3.69
N VAL A 120 21.10 9.42 -3.17
CA VAL A 120 20.40 9.12 -1.91
C VAL A 120 19.11 8.38 -2.27
N SER A 121 19.05 7.08 -1.98
CA SER A 121 17.90 6.24 -2.24
C SER A 121 17.04 6.10 -0.99
N LEU A 122 15.74 6.38 -1.12
CA LEU A 122 14.76 6.27 -0.04
C LEU A 122 13.68 5.26 -0.42
N HIS A 123 13.65 4.16 0.32
CA HIS A 123 12.59 3.16 0.21
C HIS A 123 11.40 3.57 1.08
N ILE A 124 10.25 3.76 0.46
CA ILE A 124 9.02 4.26 1.10
C ILE A 124 8.02 3.11 1.19
N GLU A 125 7.78 2.68 2.42
CA GLU A 125 6.83 1.62 2.72
C GLU A 125 5.53 2.17 3.31
N PRO A 126 4.38 1.50 3.10
CA PRO A 126 3.14 1.84 3.76
C PRO A 126 3.29 1.80 5.28
N ILE A 127 2.60 2.71 5.96
CA ILE A 127 2.56 2.71 7.42
C ILE A 127 1.75 1.52 7.89
N GLU A 128 2.39 0.64 8.66
CA GLU A 128 1.74 -0.49 9.30
C GLU A 128 0.68 -0.02 10.30
N ARG A 129 -0.40 -0.82 10.46
CA ARG A 129 -1.49 -0.50 11.36
C ARG A 129 -1.03 -0.14 12.78
N GLY A 130 -0.01 -0.86 13.31
CA GLY A 130 0.52 -0.61 14.64
C GLY A 130 1.15 0.77 14.83
N ALA A 131 1.69 1.36 13.77
CA ALA A 131 2.31 2.68 13.77
C ALA A 131 1.34 3.81 13.34
N LEU A 132 0.16 3.48 12.81
CA LEU A 132 -0.76 4.45 12.21
C LEU A 132 -1.29 5.45 13.25
N GLN A 133 -1.63 4.98 14.46
CA GLN A 133 -2.11 5.87 15.55
C GLN A 133 -1.05 6.92 15.91
N GLN A 134 0.21 6.50 16.03
CA GLN A 134 1.32 7.41 16.28
C GLN A 134 1.54 8.38 15.13
N GLY A 135 1.45 7.91 13.89
CA GLY A 135 1.56 8.76 12.70
C GLY A 135 0.45 9.82 12.63
N ILE A 136 -0.79 9.47 12.98
CA ILE A 136 -1.91 10.43 13.08
C ILE A 136 -1.64 11.45 14.18
N ALA A 137 -1.23 11.03 15.38
CA ALA A 137 -0.94 11.92 16.49
C ALA A 137 0.18 12.91 16.14
N GLN A 138 1.25 12.46 15.46
CA GLN A 138 2.33 13.33 15.02
C GLN A 138 1.86 14.38 14.01
N ARG A 139 1.00 13.99 13.05
CA ARG A 139 0.45 14.90 12.04
C ARG A 139 -0.50 15.94 12.67
N LEU A 140 -1.35 15.54 13.62
CA LEU A 140 -2.17 16.47 14.39
C LEU A 140 -1.29 17.46 15.16
N HIS A 141 -0.25 16.97 15.82
CA HIS A 141 0.68 17.82 16.57
C HIS A 141 1.40 18.84 15.68
N ALA A 142 1.79 18.43 14.46
CA ALA A 142 2.47 19.30 13.50
C ALA A 142 1.61 20.52 13.08
N GLN A 143 0.27 20.42 13.16
CA GLN A 143 -0.66 21.54 12.91
C GLN A 143 -1.19 22.19 14.22
N GLY A 144 -0.57 21.91 15.36
CA GLY A 144 -0.92 22.49 16.64
C GLY A 144 -2.15 21.88 17.33
N GLN A 145 -2.62 20.73 16.85
CA GLN A 145 -3.77 20.02 17.42
C GLN A 145 -3.33 18.72 18.12
N ARG A 146 -4.11 18.26 19.08
CA ARG A 146 -3.91 16.97 19.75
C ARG A 146 -5.24 16.42 20.23
N VAL A 147 -5.35 15.11 20.37
CA VAL A 147 -6.47 14.49 21.07
C VAL A 147 -6.30 14.65 22.58
N LEU A 148 -7.38 14.50 23.33
CA LEU A 148 -7.36 14.51 24.80
C LEU A 148 -6.34 13.48 25.33
N ALA A 149 -5.75 13.77 26.48
CA ALA A 149 -4.85 12.84 27.14
C ALA A 149 -5.60 11.64 27.74
N GLY A 150 -4.89 10.52 27.96
CA GLY A 150 -5.43 9.35 28.64
C GLY A 150 -6.22 8.42 27.71
N GLU A 151 -7.14 7.65 28.31
CA GLU A 151 -7.87 6.58 27.63
C GLU A 151 -8.78 7.09 26.49
N GLU A 152 -9.42 8.22 26.68
CA GLU A 152 -10.27 8.83 25.64
C GLU A 152 -9.47 9.20 24.40
N GLY A 153 -8.29 9.80 24.57
CA GLY A 153 -7.43 10.13 23.44
C GLY A 153 -6.89 8.91 22.72
N GLN A 154 -6.52 7.87 23.46
CA GLN A 154 -6.11 6.60 22.85
C GLN A 154 -7.24 5.97 22.03
N ARG A 155 -8.45 5.97 22.59
CA ARG A 155 -9.66 5.50 21.90
C ARG A 155 -9.95 6.31 20.64
N THR A 156 -9.80 7.65 20.71
CA THR A 156 -9.99 8.56 19.57
C THR A 156 -8.98 8.27 18.45
N LEU A 157 -7.70 8.11 18.77
CA LEU A 157 -6.67 7.75 17.78
C LEU A 157 -6.88 6.35 17.20
N ALA A 158 -7.31 5.39 18.01
CA ALA A 158 -7.63 4.05 17.55
C ALA A 158 -8.81 4.07 16.56
N PHE A 159 -9.86 4.81 16.88
CA PHE A 159 -11.00 5.01 16.00
C PHE A 159 -10.60 5.67 14.67
N PHE A 160 -9.80 6.74 14.73
CA PHE A 160 -9.31 7.41 13.53
C PHE A 160 -8.49 6.45 12.68
N ALA A 161 -7.52 5.76 13.28
CA ALA A 161 -6.68 4.79 12.58
C ALA A 161 -7.50 3.68 11.92
N ASP A 162 -8.51 3.16 12.60
CA ASP A 162 -9.42 2.14 12.06
C ASP A 162 -10.19 2.61 10.83
N ARG A 163 -10.52 3.91 10.75
CA ARG A 163 -11.27 4.49 9.63
C ARG A 163 -10.42 4.80 8.41
N VAL A 164 -9.14 5.09 8.61
CA VAL A 164 -8.23 5.48 7.52
C VAL A 164 -7.20 4.40 7.19
N GLU A 165 -7.31 3.23 7.78
CA GLU A 165 -6.39 2.12 7.54
C GLU A 165 -6.31 1.79 6.05
N GLY A 166 -5.06 1.76 5.53
CA GLY A 166 -4.81 1.51 4.12
C GLY A 166 -4.94 2.74 3.21
N ASN A 167 -5.32 3.91 3.75
CA ASN A 167 -5.42 5.13 2.97
C ASN A 167 -4.83 6.32 3.74
N LEU A 168 -3.50 6.41 3.74
CA LEU A 168 -2.79 7.48 4.44
C LEU A 168 -3.10 8.87 3.84
N LEU A 169 -3.38 8.94 2.54
CA LEU A 169 -3.79 10.21 1.90
C LEU A 169 -5.12 10.71 2.46
N ALA A 170 -6.09 9.81 2.62
CA ALA A 170 -7.34 10.18 3.26
C ALA A 170 -7.14 10.59 4.72
N ALA A 171 -6.29 9.88 5.49
CA ALA A 171 -5.92 10.28 6.84
C ALA A 171 -5.39 11.71 6.86
N HIS A 172 -4.49 12.05 5.95
CA HIS A 172 -3.91 13.38 5.83
C HIS A 172 -4.97 14.45 5.50
N GLN A 173 -5.86 14.17 4.56
CA GLN A 173 -6.94 15.09 4.19
C GLN A 173 -7.89 15.36 5.34
N GLU A 174 -8.24 14.33 6.13
CA GLU A 174 -9.09 14.50 7.31
C GLU A 174 -8.39 15.27 8.43
N ILE A 175 -7.10 15.06 8.61
CA ILE A 175 -6.28 15.85 9.55
C ILE A 175 -6.23 17.31 9.10
N GLN A 176 -6.03 17.60 7.83
CA GLN A 176 -6.09 18.98 7.31
C GLN A 176 -7.48 19.60 7.48
N LYS A 177 -8.54 18.83 7.24
CA LYS A 177 -9.92 19.28 7.45
C LYS A 177 -10.18 19.64 8.93
N LEU A 178 -9.65 18.85 9.86
CA LEU A 178 -9.73 19.19 11.30
C LEU A 178 -9.05 20.53 11.61
N ALA A 179 -7.91 20.84 10.98
CA ALA A 179 -7.25 22.13 11.14
C ALA A 179 -8.07 23.32 10.61
N LEU A 180 -8.86 23.10 9.56
CA LEU A 180 -9.75 24.13 9.00
C LEU A 180 -10.99 24.33 9.84
N LEU A 181 -11.51 23.28 10.46
CA LEU A 181 -12.78 23.30 11.23
C LEU A 181 -12.59 23.70 12.69
N HIS A 182 -11.43 23.46 13.26
CA HIS A 182 -11.16 23.63 14.67
C HIS A 182 -9.83 24.35 14.89
N PRO A 183 -9.74 25.28 15.86
CA PRO A 183 -8.50 25.98 16.18
C PRO A 183 -7.45 25.01 16.73
N PRO A 184 -6.16 25.42 16.78
CA PRO A 184 -5.14 24.68 17.51
C PRO A 184 -5.56 24.40 18.94
N GLY A 185 -5.26 23.21 19.46
CA GLY A 185 -5.64 22.78 20.80
C GLY A 185 -6.12 21.34 20.86
N GLU A 186 -6.94 21.04 21.84
CA GLU A 186 -7.47 19.69 22.07
C GLU A 186 -8.71 19.43 21.21
N LEU A 187 -8.73 18.27 20.58
CA LEU A 187 -9.84 17.75 19.81
C LEU A 187 -10.60 16.71 20.62
N SER A 188 -11.91 16.90 20.74
CA SER A 188 -12.80 15.92 21.37
C SER A 188 -13.08 14.74 20.44
N TRP A 189 -13.54 13.63 21.00
CA TRP A 189 -14.05 12.48 20.28
C TRP A 189 -15.07 12.88 19.19
N ALA A 190 -16.08 13.68 19.56
CA ALA A 190 -17.15 14.08 18.64
C ALA A 190 -16.64 14.88 17.43
N GLN A 191 -15.63 15.73 17.60
CA GLN A 191 -15.01 16.47 16.52
C GLN A 191 -14.27 15.55 15.55
N VAL A 192 -13.50 14.59 16.06
CA VAL A 192 -12.79 13.61 15.24
C VAL A 192 -13.77 12.66 14.56
N GLU A 193 -14.77 12.15 15.29
CA GLU A 193 -15.80 11.27 14.74
C GLU A 193 -16.53 11.93 13.56
N ALA A 194 -16.99 13.17 13.71
CA ALA A 194 -17.68 13.91 12.65
C ALA A 194 -16.81 14.11 11.39
N ALA A 195 -15.50 14.26 11.58
CA ALA A 195 -14.56 14.43 10.47
C ALA A 195 -14.34 13.12 9.67
N VAL A 196 -14.20 11.97 10.37
CA VAL A 196 -13.68 10.73 9.75
C VAL A 196 -14.74 9.66 9.46
N LEU A 197 -16.03 9.98 9.61
CA LEU A 197 -17.13 9.01 9.47
C LEU A 197 -17.19 8.28 8.12
N ASN A 198 -16.64 8.85 7.03
CA ASN A 198 -16.84 8.36 5.65
C ASN A 198 -15.54 8.13 4.87
N VAL A 199 -14.43 7.80 5.52
CA VAL A 199 -13.10 7.91 4.87
C VAL A 199 -12.43 6.58 4.53
N ALA A 200 -12.95 5.46 4.97
CA ALA A 200 -12.25 4.18 4.80
C ALA A 200 -12.19 3.75 3.31
N ARG A 201 -11.02 3.78 2.70
CA ARG A 201 -10.70 2.96 1.53
C ARG A 201 -10.00 1.69 1.97
N TYR A 202 -10.68 0.58 1.84
CA TYR A 202 -10.13 -0.72 2.15
C TYR A 202 -9.53 -1.37 0.90
N ASP A 203 -8.34 -1.92 1.06
CA ASP A 203 -7.71 -2.74 0.04
C ASP A 203 -8.20 -4.19 0.19
N VAL A 204 -8.67 -4.79 -0.90
CA VAL A 204 -9.14 -6.18 -0.95
C VAL A 204 -8.04 -7.16 -0.48
N PHE A 205 -6.76 -6.84 -0.73
CA PHE A 205 -5.65 -7.69 -0.28
C PHE A 205 -5.43 -7.61 1.24
N LYS A 206 -5.69 -6.45 1.86
CA LYS A 206 -5.67 -6.30 3.33
C LYS A 206 -6.86 -6.98 4.01
N LEU A 207 -7.98 -7.14 3.29
CA LEU A 207 -9.10 -7.95 3.76
C LEU A 207 -8.66 -9.40 4.00
N SER A 208 -7.88 -9.98 3.09
CA SER A 208 -7.28 -11.32 3.23
C SER A 208 -6.52 -11.47 4.56
N ASP A 209 -5.64 -10.53 4.88
CA ASP A 209 -4.87 -10.54 6.13
C ASP A 209 -5.78 -10.46 7.37
N ALA A 210 -6.80 -9.61 7.34
CA ALA A 210 -7.77 -9.49 8.44
C ALA A 210 -8.56 -10.79 8.66
N VAL A 211 -9.00 -11.42 7.57
CA VAL A 211 -9.74 -12.70 7.59
C VAL A 211 -8.84 -13.81 8.14
N LEU A 212 -7.67 -14.00 7.58
CA LEU A 212 -6.71 -15.03 7.99
C LEU A 212 -6.22 -14.83 9.43
N SER A 213 -6.20 -13.58 9.91
CA SER A 213 -5.91 -13.25 11.31
C SER A 213 -7.09 -13.46 12.26
N GLY A 214 -8.29 -13.79 11.78
CA GLY A 214 -9.49 -13.95 12.61
C GLY A 214 -10.02 -12.65 13.24
N GLN A 215 -9.77 -11.49 12.63
CA GLN A 215 -10.20 -10.18 13.12
C GLN A 215 -11.62 -9.85 12.63
N LEU A 216 -12.61 -10.62 13.07
CA LEU A 216 -13.97 -10.64 12.48
C LEU A 216 -14.65 -9.25 12.44
N LEU A 217 -14.54 -8.44 13.50
CA LEU A 217 -15.10 -7.09 13.52
C LEU A 217 -14.43 -6.16 12.48
N ARG A 218 -13.12 -6.33 12.27
CA ARG A 218 -12.40 -5.61 11.24
C ARG A 218 -12.79 -6.05 9.84
N VAL A 219 -12.93 -7.37 9.62
CA VAL A 219 -13.40 -7.95 8.36
C VAL A 219 -14.75 -7.37 7.97
N GLN A 220 -15.69 -7.28 8.91
CA GLN A 220 -17.01 -6.70 8.64
C GLN A 220 -16.91 -5.24 8.21
N ARG A 221 -16.18 -4.40 8.98
CA ARG A 221 -15.97 -2.99 8.60
C ARG A 221 -15.32 -2.82 7.24
N MET A 222 -14.34 -3.68 6.91
CA MET A 222 -13.67 -3.65 5.60
C MET A 222 -14.62 -4.01 4.47
N LEU A 223 -15.47 -5.02 4.63
CA LEU A 223 -16.47 -5.39 3.62
C LEU A 223 -17.52 -4.28 3.43
N ASP A 224 -18.02 -3.71 4.51
CA ASP A 224 -18.97 -2.59 4.45
C ASP A 224 -18.35 -1.36 3.74
N GLY A 225 -17.06 -1.08 4.01
CA GLY A 225 -16.32 -0.01 3.35
C GLY A 225 -16.09 -0.27 1.86
N LEU A 226 -15.64 -1.47 1.48
CA LEU A 226 -15.46 -1.86 0.07
C LEU A 226 -16.78 -1.77 -0.71
N GLN A 227 -17.89 -2.19 -0.10
CA GLN A 227 -19.22 -2.05 -0.68
C GLN A 227 -19.60 -0.57 -0.88
N ALA A 228 -19.39 0.26 0.12
CA ALA A 228 -19.71 1.69 0.08
C ALA A 228 -18.88 2.45 -0.97
N GLU A 229 -17.64 2.01 -1.22
CA GLU A 229 -16.75 2.55 -2.25
C GLU A 229 -17.08 2.07 -3.66
N GLY A 230 -18.02 1.15 -3.82
CA GLY A 230 -18.40 0.58 -5.11
C GLY A 230 -17.38 -0.42 -5.65
N GLU A 231 -16.57 -1.03 -4.78
CA GLU A 231 -15.64 -2.07 -5.20
C GLU A 231 -16.39 -3.27 -5.81
N ALA A 232 -15.79 -3.90 -6.79
CA ALA A 232 -16.42 -5.02 -7.48
C ALA A 232 -16.49 -6.26 -6.58
N ALA A 233 -17.70 -6.73 -6.26
CA ALA A 233 -17.93 -7.93 -5.45
C ALA A 233 -17.18 -9.16 -5.97
N VAL A 234 -16.98 -9.27 -7.29
CA VAL A 234 -16.21 -10.34 -7.94
C VAL A 234 -14.74 -10.31 -7.55
N LEU A 235 -14.15 -9.14 -7.34
CA LEU A 235 -12.74 -9.01 -6.92
C LEU A 235 -12.56 -9.44 -5.47
N VAL A 236 -13.49 -9.06 -4.61
CA VAL A 236 -13.50 -9.48 -3.20
C VAL A 236 -13.68 -10.99 -3.09
N HIS A 237 -14.62 -11.54 -3.86
CA HIS A 237 -14.81 -13.00 -3.95
C HIS A 237 -13.52 -13.71 -4.40
N TRP A 238 -12.88 -13.20 -5.47
CA TRP A 238 -11.66 -13.80 -6.01
C TRP A 238 -10.55 -13.88 -4.94
N ALA A 239 -10.34 -12.82 -4.16
CA ALA A 239 -9.32 -12.80 -3.12
C ALA A 239 -9.60 -13.83 -2.00
N LEU A 240 -10.84 -13.87 -1.49
CA LEU A 240 -11.23 -14.86 -0.45
C LEU A 240 -11.16 -16.29 -0.97
N ALA A 241 -11.63 -16.53 -2.18
CA ALA A 241 -11.62 -17.86 -2.79
C ALA A 241 -10.19 -18.34 -3.09
N GLU A 242 -9.26 -17.44 -3.45
CA GLU A 242 -7.85 -17.81 -3.66
C GLU A 242 -7.18 -18.21 -2.35
N ASP A 243 -7.46 -17.51 -1.25
CA ASP A 243 -6.94 -17.91 0.06
C ASP A 243 -7.47 -19.29 0.48
N ILE A 244 -8.75 -19.57 0.26
CA ILE A 244 -9.34 -20.89 0.56
C ILE A 244 -8.70 -21.99 -0.30
N ARG A 245 -8.53 -21.74 -1.61
CA ARG A 245 -7.87 -22.68 -2.53
C ARG A 245 -6.42 -22.93 -2.14
N ALA A 246 -5.70 -21.88 -1.79
CA ALA A 246 -4.30 -21.99 -1.40
C ALA A 246 -4.14 -22.76 -0.07
N LEU A 247 -5.00 -22.49 0.94
CA LEU A 247 -5.04 -23.27 2.19
C LEU A 247 -5.27 -24.76 1.90
N LYS A 248 -6.21 -25.08 1.00
CA LYS A 248 -6.49 -26.49 0.64
C LYS A 248 -5.31 -27.13 -0.07
N ARG A 249 -4.71 -26.47 -1.06
CA ARG A 249 -3.51 -26.99 -1.77
C ARG A 249 -2.36 -27.27 -0.82
N VAL A 250 -2.08 -26.36 0.11
CA VAL A 250 -0.99 -26.55 1.10
C VAL A 250 -1.33 -27.69 2.05
N LYS A 251 -2.60 -27.79 2.51
CA LYS A 251 -3.04 -28.91 3.37
C LYS A 251 -2.90 -30.25 2.67
N ASP A 252 -3.28 -30.34 1.39
CA ASP A 252 -3.15 -31.57 0.60
C ASP A 252 -1.68 -31.98 0.43
N ALA A 253 -0.79 -31.00 0.19
CA ALA A 253 0.64 -31.26 0.10
C ALA A 253 1.20 -31.81 1.43
N ILE A 254 0.78 -31.24 2.57
CA ILE A 254 1.17 -31.76 3.90
C ILE A 254 0.65 -33.18 4.11
N ASN A 255 -0.61 -33.44 3.77
CA ASN A 255 -1.21 -34.77 3.90
C ASN A 255 -0.52 -35.81 3.00
N ALA A 256 0.06 -35.36 1.87
CA ALA A 256 0.90 -36.18 1.00
C ALA A 256 2.35 -36.33 1.50
N GLY A 257 2.67 -35.89 2.73
CA GLY A 257 3.98 -36.03 3.36
C GLY A 257 4.97 -34.91 3.05
N ARG A 258 4.55 -33.78 2.43
CA ARG A 258 5.43 -32.65 2.20
C ARG A 258 5.66 -31.89 3.49
N PRO A 259 6.90 -31.49 3.85
CA PRO A 259 7.16 -30.58 4.96
C PRO A 259 6.47 -29.23 4.73
N LEU A 260 5.91 -28.64 5.79
CA LEU A 260 5.15 -27.37 5.71
C LEU A 260 5.92 -26.25 5.00
N PRO A 261 7.21 -25.95 5.28
CA PRO A 261 7.93 -24.90 4.58
C PRO A 261 8.05 -25.14 3.06
N MET A 262 8.16 -26.41 2.66
CA MET A 262 8.23 -26.80 1.27
C MET A 262 6.88 -26.65 0.58
N ALA A 263 5.80 -27.11 1.23
CA ALA A 263 4.44 -26.98 0.74
C ALA A 263 4.05 -25.49 0.55
N LEU A 264 4.44 -24.62 1.46
CA LEU A 264 4.21 -23.17 1.34
C LEU A 264 4.93 -22.58 0.12
N ARG A 265 6.23 -22.90 -0.06
CA ARG A 265 7.02 -22.42 -1.21
C ARG A 265 6.47 -22.91 -2.55
N GLU A 266 6.13 -24.17 -2.67
CA GLU A 266 5.55 -24.78 -3.88
C GLU A 266 4.23 -24.10 -4.27
N ASN A 267 3.45 -23.64 -3.28
CA ASN A 267 2.19 -22.93 -3.47
C ASN A 267 2.34 -21.40 -3.52
N ARG A 268 3.57 -20.89 -3.59
CA ARG A 268 3.90 -19.44 -3.69
C ARG A 268 3.35 -18.61 -2.53
N ILE A 269 3.38 -19.17 -1.32
CA ILE A 269 3.01 -18.48 -0.09
C ILE A 269 4.27 -17.95 0.57
N TRP A 270 4.36 -16.62 0.70
CA TRP A 270 5.53 -15.92 1.27
C TRP A 270 5.12 -14.81 2.23
N GLY A 271 6.07 -14.37 3.05
CA GLY A 271 5.95 -13.16 3.88
C GLY A 271 4.86 -13.27 4.95
N HIS A 272 4.00 -12.26 5.04
CA HIS A 272 2.94 -12.23 6.06
C HIS A 272 1.97 -13.41 5.97
N LYS A 273 1.63 -13.84 4.76
CA LYS A 273 0.74 -14.98 4.54
C LYS A 273 1.32 -16.28 5.08
N GLU A 274 2.63 -16.48 4.99
CA GLU A 274 3.31 -17.67 5.51
C GLU A 274 2.97 -17.91 6.99
N ARG A 275 3.12 -16.88 7.83
CA ARG A 275 2.79 -16.95 9.27
C ARG A 275 1.31 -17.25 9.53
N HIS A 276 0.41 -16.69 8.72
CA HIS A 276 -1.02 -17.00 8.85
C HIS A 276 -1.30 -18.47 8.54
N TYR A 277 -0.71 -19.00 7.48
CA TYR A 277 -0.89 -20.38 7.07
C TYR A 277 -0.28 -21.36 8.06
N GLU A 278 0.92 -21.10 8.56
CA GLU A 278 1.56 -21.89 9.61
C GLU A 278 0.66 -22.03 10.85
N ARG A 279 0.01 -20.95 11.22
CA ARG A 279 -0.92 -20.94 12.37
C ARG A 279 -2.24 -21.63 12.08
N LEU A 280 -2.81 -21.44 10.89
CA LEU A 280 -4.14 -21.93 10.54
C LEU A 280 -4.18 -23.42 10.20
N LEU A 281 -3.18 -23.90 9.47
CA LEU A 281 -3.20 -25.27 8.90
C LEU A 281 -3.28 -26.39 9.93
N PRO A 282 -2.68 -26.31 11.12
CA PRO A 282 -2.86 -27.33 12.16
C PRO A 282 -4.31 -27.48 12.63
N HIS A 283 -5.08 -26.38 12.60
CA HIS A 283 -6.49 -26.34 13.06
C HIS A 283 -7.50 -26.51 11.92
N ALA A 284 -7.04 -26.47 10.67
CA ALA A 284 -7.89 -26.63 9.49
C ALA A 284 -8.03 -28.12 9.12
N SER A 285 -9.19 -28.71 9.40
CA SER A 285 -9.50 -30.07 8.92
C SER A 285 -9.83 -30.07 7.42
N ASP A 286 -9.57 -31.21 6.73
CA ASP A 286 -9.94 -31.38 5.32
C ASP A 286 -11.44 -31.13 5.08
N ALA A 287 -12.29 -31.61 6.00
CA ALA A 287 -13.72 -31.36 5.92
C ALA A 287 -14.10 -29.89 6.06
N ALA A 288 -13.39 -29.11 6.89
CA ALA A 288 -13.62 -27.68 7.02
C ALA A 288 -13.21 -26.93 5.75
N LEU A 289 -12.05 -27.26 5.17
CA LEU A 289 -11.57 -26.68 3.93
C LEU A 289 -12.46 -27.05 2.73
N ALA A 290 -12.96 -28.29 2.67
CA ALA A 290 -13.91 -28.71 1.63
C ALA A 290 -15.23 -27.92 1.70
N ARG A 291 -15.76 -27.69 2.93
CA ARG A 291 -16.95 -26.83 3.11
C ARG A 291 -16.70 -25.39 2.69
N LEU A 292 -15.52 -24.85 2.99
CA LEU A 292 -15.17 -23.49 2.55
C LEU A 292 -15.07 -23.38 1.03
N LEU A 293 -14.48 -24.37 0.36
CA LEU A 293 -14.44 -24.43 -1.11
C LEU A 293 -15.85 -24.46 -1.71
N GLN A 294 -16.73 -25.27 -1.12
CA GLN A 294 -18.13 -25.33 -1.54
C GLN A 294 -18.85 -24.01 -1.31
N SER A 295 -18.62 -23.36 -0.16
CA SER A 295 -19.15 -22.02 0.13
C SER A 295 -18.64 -20.99 -0.87
N ALA A 296 -17.35 -21.00 -1.20
CA ALA A 296 -16.77 -20.10 -2.19
C ALA A 296 -17.39 -20.30 -3.58
N HIS A 297 -17.65 -21.55 -3.98
CA HIS A 297 -18.35 -21.87 -5.23
C HIS A 297 -19.77 -21.29 -5.26
N TRP A 298 -20.52 -21.42 -4.18
CA TRP A 298 -21.87 -20.85 -4.10
C TRP A 298 -21.84 -19.32 -4.17
N VAL A 299 -20.91 -18.68 -3.47
CA VAL A 299 -20.75 -17.21 -3.49
C VAL A 299 -20.33 -16.72 -4.87
N ASP A 300 -19.50 -17.47 -5.60
CA ASP A 300 -19.18 -17.17 -7.01
C ASP A 300 -20.45 -17.10 -7.87
N GLY A 301 -21.34 -18.08 -7.72
CA GLY A 301 -22.63 -18.09 -8.39
C GLY A 301 -23.48 -16.87 -8.02
N ILE A 302 -23.60 -16.55 -6.72
CA ILE A 302 -24.40 -15.41 -6.24
C ILE A 302 -23.86 -14.08 -6.78
N VAL A 303 -22.54 -13.88 -6.75
CA VAL A 303 -21.89 -12.69 -7.30
C VAL A 303 -22.15 -12.53 -8.80
N LYS A 304 -22.37 -13.63 -9.51
CA LYS A 304 -22.74 -13.67 -10.95
C LYS A 304 -24.26 -13.66 -11.19
N GLY A 305 -25.05 -13.46 -10.16
CA GLY A 305 -26.52 -13.34 -10.26
C GLY A 305 -27.30 -14.64 -10.17
N LEU A 306 -26.66 -15.76 -9.83
CA LEU A 306 -27.35 -17.02 -9.60
C LEU A 306 -27.96 -17.06 -8.18
N LYS A 307 -29.06 -17.81 -8.04
CA LYS A 307 -29.68 -18.05 -6.74
C LYS A 307 -29.22 -19.37 -6.15
N VAL A 308 -28.80 -19.34 -4.89
CA VAL A 308 -28.38 -20.52 -4.14
C VAL A 308 -29.28 -20.69 -2.92
N PRO A 309 -29.96 -21.84 -2.75
CA PRO A 309 -30.78 -22.11 -1.58
C PRO A 309 -29.97 -21.96 -0.29
N ASP A 310 -30.60 -21.49 0.77
CA ASP A 310 -30.04 -21.30 2.11
C ASP A 310 -28.86 -20.33 2.21
N TRP A 311 -28.60 -19.57 1.13
CA TRP A 311 -27.61 -18.52 1.11
C TRP A 311 -28.23 -17.13 0.88
N PRO A 312 -27.62 -16.05 1.43
CA PRO A 312 -28.01 -14.70 1.09
C PRO A 312 -27.96 -14.49 -0.41
N GLN A 313 -29.00 -13.90 -0.97
CA GLN A 313 -29.09 -13.64 -2.42
C GLN A 313 -28.38 -12.35 -2.82
N GLU A 314 -28.06 -11.49 -1.85
CA GLU A 314 -27.32 -10.26 -2.06
C GLU A 314 -25.82 -10.60 -1.98
N PRO A 315 -25.03 -10.19 -3.00
CA PRO A 315 -23.59 -10.54 -3.13
C PRO A 315 -22.75 -10.19 -1.90
N TRP A 316 -22.92 -9.01 -1.32
CA TRP A 316 -22.11 -8.55 -0.20
C TRP A 316 -22.42 -9.29 1.10
N GLN A 317 -23.70 -9.65 1.33
CA GLN A 317 -24.08 -10.50 2.45
C GLN A 317 -23.51 -11.91 2.31
N ALA A 318 -23.48 -12.44 1.08
CA ALA A 318 -22.88 -13.73 0.79
C ALA A 318 -21.35 -13.70 1.02
N LEU A 319 -20.67 -12.66 0.56
CA LEU A 319 -19.25 -12.42 0.82
C LEU A 319 -18.95 -12.29 2.31
N GLN A 320 -19.78 -11.57 3.05
CA GLN A 320 -19.65 -11.43 4.49
C GLN A 320 -19.76 -12.78 5.21
N ARG A 321 -20.73 -13.61 4.84
CA ARG A 321 -20.87 -14.97 5.37
C ARG A 321 -19.64 -15.83 5.05
N LEU A 322 -19.10 -15.78 3.83
CA LEU A 322 -17.91 -16.52 3.43
C LEU A 322 -16.68 -16.07 4.22
N ALA A 323 -16.46 -14.76 4.30
CA ALA A 323 -15.34 -14.19 5.05
C ALA A 323 -15.37 -14.55 6.54
N LEU A 324 -16.56 -14.54 7.15
CA LEU A 324 -16.75 -14.95 8.54
C LEU A 324 -16.49 -16.46 8.73
N GLN A 325 -16.88 -17.31 7.79
CA GLN A 325 -16.59 -18.74 7.83
C GLN A 325 -15.08 -19.01 7.77
N LEU A 326 -14.37 -18.35 6.84
CA LEU A 326 -12.92 -18.46 6.72
C LEU A 326 -12.21 -17.87 7.97
N GLY A 327 -12.66 -16.71 8.44
CA GLY A 327 -12.09 -16.04 9.61
C GLY A 327 -12.24 -16.82 10.93
N LYS A 328 -13.24 -17.70 11.05
CA LYS A 328 -13.39 -18.62 12.19
C LYS A 328 -12.22 -19.59 12.31
N LEU A 329 -11.61 -20.03 11.21
CA LEU A 329 -10.36 -20.80 11.26
C LEU A 329 -9.24 -19.97 11.91
N GLY A 330 -9.18 -18.67 11.63
CA GLY A 330 -8.21 -17.75 12.23
C GLY A 330 -8.36 -17.58 13.75
N LEU A 331 -9.56 -17.77 14.28
CA LEU A 331 -9.80 -17.76 15.74
C LEU A 331 -9.32 -19.02 16.43
N ALA A 332 -9.44 -20.18 15.77
CA ALA A 332 -9.06 -21.47 16.36
C ALA A 332 -7.53 -21.60 16.60
N GLY A 333 -6.72 -20.78 15.95
CA GLY A 333 -5.27 -20.76 16.10
C GLY A 333 -4.72 -19.66 17.04
N ARG A 334 -5.61 -19.02 17.82
CA ARG A 334 -5.19 -17.99 18.81
C ARG A 334 -4.97 -18.57 20.19
#